data_49bc38f9fb476dadfbdce60660636e1e
#
_entry.id   49bc38f9fb476dadfbdce60660636e1e
#
_cell.length_a   1.000
_cell.length_b   1.000
_cell.length_c   1.000
_cell.angle_alpha   90.00
_cell.angle_beta   90.00
_cell.angle_gamma   90.00
#
_symmetry.space_group_name_H-M   'P 1'
#
loop_
_entity.id
_entity.type
_entity.pdbx_description
1 polymer ?
#
loop_
_entity_poly.entity_id
_entity_poly.type
_entity_poly.pdbx_seq_one_letter_code
_entity_poly.pdbx_strand_id
1 'polypeptide(L)'
;MIQRMMQEKMLQKLEPETRKECLGELVDAIKGLPYDPKNEYSIPYFWGTVGIVYDKTKVSEEDLEKDGWDIFLDQKFKGDIYLYDSERDSFMMALKALGYSMNTTSQDELNAAYNWLIQCVQTMDPEIVTDEIIDNMAQARKALGLIYS
;
A
#
# COMPACT_ATOMS: atom_id res chain seq x y z
N MET A 1 3.16 -10.22 -8.42
CA MET A 1 3.32 -10.06 -9.89
C MET A 1 4.51 -10.87 -10.42
N ILE A 2 5.76 -10.55 -10.07
CA ILE A 2 6.99 -11.23 -10.60
C ILE A 2 6.92 -12.76 -10.51
N GLN A 3 6.59 -13.35 -9.34
CA GLN A 3 6.46 -14.80 -9.19
C GLN A 3 5.49 -15.43 -10.21
N ARG A 4 4.33 -14.82 -10.41
CA ARG A 4 3.36 -15.31 -11.39
C ARG A 4 3.92 -15.25 -12.82
N MET A 5 4.56 -14.15 -13.19
CA MET A 5 5.18 -14.00 -14.51
C MET A 5 6.31 -15.03 -14.74
N MET A 6 7.08 -15.37 -13.67
CA MET A 6 8.08 -16.45 -13.73
C MET A 6 7.43 -17.81 -13.94
N GLN A 7 6.36 -18.12 -13.20
CA GLN A 7 5.61 -19.38 -13.31
C GLN A 7 4.99 -19.56 -14.70
N GLU A 8 4.45 -18.48 -15.26
CA GLU A 8 3.86 -18.44 -16.60
C GLU A 8 4.92 -18.33 -17.73
N LYS A 9 6.20 -18.35 -17.39
CA LYS A 9 7.33 -18.22 -18.33
C LYS A 9 7.29 -16.97 -19.21
N MET A 10 6.76 -15.89 -18.66
CA MET A 10 6.65 -14.58 -19.32
C MET A 10 7.92 -13.75 -19.21
N LEU A 11 8.87 -14.15 -18.35
CA LEU A 11 10.13 -13.45 -18.13
C LEU A 11 11.31 -14.25 -18.68
N GLN A 12 12.26 -13.54 -19.25
CA GLN A 12 13.57 -14.06 -19.63
C GLN A 12 14.55 -13.84 -18.46
N LYS A 13 15.50 -14.77 -18.29
CA LYS A 13 16.60 -14.57 -17.33
C LYS A 13 17.46 -13.39 -17.74
N LEU A 14 17.88 -12.65 -16.74
CA LEU A 14 18.85 -11.56 -16.93
C LEU A 14 20.24 -12.13 -17.29
N GLU A 15 20.92 -11.45 -18.18
CA GLU A 15 22.32 -11.79 -18.52
C GLU A 15 23.20 -11.65 -17.25
N PRO A 16 24.13 -12.61 -17.01
CA PRO A 16 24.91 -12.67 -15.78
C PRO A 16 25.72 -11.39 -15.50
N GLU A 17 26.29 -10.77 -16.52
CA GLU A 17 27.11 -9.55 -16.38
C GLU A 17 26.20 -8.35 -15.99
N THR A 18 25.11 -8.11 -16.73
CA THR A 18 24.12 -7.06 -16.43
C THR A 18 23.56 -7.23 -15.03
N ARG A 19 23.21 -8.46 -14.65
CA ARG A 19 22.72 -8.76 -13.31
C ARG A 19 23.74 -8.38 -12.24
N LYS A 20 25.01 -8.75 -12.42
CA LYS A 20 26.09 -8.45 -11.47
C LYS A 20 26.31 -6.95 -11.32
N GLU A 21 26.32 -6.23 -12.42
CA GLU A 21 26.47 -4.78 -12.44
C GLU A 21 25.31 -4.10 -11.68
N CYS A 22 24.07 -4.37 -12.06
CA CYS A 22 22.89 -3.80 -11.41
C CYS A 22 22.81 -4.14 -9.91
N LEU A 23 23.15 -5.38 -9.52
CA LEU A 23 23.15 -5.77 -8.11
C LEU A 23 24.26 -5.07 -7.31
N GLY A 24 25.33 -4.66 -7.96
CA GLY A 24 26.41 -3.89 -7.34
C GLY A 24 25.95 -2.52 -6.84
N GLU A 25 24.98 -1.91 -7.52
CA GLU A 25 24.46 -0.58 -7.20
C GLU A 25 23.30 -0.60 -6.17
N LEU A 26 22.73 -1.78 -5.89
CA LEU A 26 21.61 -1.90 -4.97
C LEU A 26 22.05 -1.95 -3.51
N VAL A 27 21.24 -1.39 -2.61
CA VAL A 27 21.36 -1.60 -1.17
C VAL A 27 21.01 -3.05 -0.81
N ASP A 28 21.71 -3.63 0.17
CA ASP A 28 21.56 -5.05 0.49
C ASP A 28 20.15 -5.44 0.93
N ALA A 29 19.43 -4.53 1.57
CA ALA A 29 18.08 -4.77 2.08
C ALA A 29 17.05 -5.15 0.99
N ILE A 30 17.29 -4.81 -0.27
CA ILE A 30 16.38 -5.09 -1.39
C ILE A 30 16.92 -6.14 -2.37
N LYS A 31 18.07 -6.76 -2.07
CA LYS A 31 18.61 -7.89 -2.80
C LYS A 31 17.98 -9.20 -2.35
N GLY A 32 17.78 -10.14 -3.27
CA GLY A 32 17.34 -11.49 -2.95
C GLY A 32 15.97 -11.60 -2.27
N LEU A 33 15.04 -10.74 -2.64
CA LEU A 33 13.70 -10.73 -2.07
C LEU A 33 12.94 -12.04 -2.37
N PRO A 34 11.98 -12.46 -1.52
CA PRO A 34 11.32 -13.77 -1.61
C PRO A 34 10.68 -14.09 -2.96
N TYR A 35 10.33 -13.08 -3.74
CA TYR A 35 9.73 -13.28 -5.06
C TYR A 35 10.74 -13.62 -6.17
N ASP A 36 12.04 -13.30 -5.99
CA ASP A 36 13.17 -13.67 -6.87
C ASP A 36 14.47 -13.73 -6.06
N PRO A 37 14.66 -14.78 -5.23
CA PRO A 37 15.75 -14.82 -4.24
C PRO A 37 17.16 -14.74 -4.81
N LYS A 38 17.33 -14.99 -6.10
CA LYS A 38 18.62 -14.92 -6.78
C LYS A 38 18.72 -13.72 -7.72
N ASN A 39 17.69 -12.90 -7.81
CA ASN A 39 17.59 -11.82 -8.79
C ASN A 39 17.91 -12.31 -10.22
N GLU A 40 17.41 -13.49 -10.59
CA GLU A 40 17.65 -14.06 -11.92
C GLU A 40 16.73 -13.46 -12.99
N TYR A 41 15.59 -12.90 -12.61
CA TYR A 41 14.55 -12.41 -13.52
C TYR A 41 14.19 -10.95 -13.31
N SER A 42 14.60 -10.35 -12.18
CA SER A 42 14.20 -9.00 -11.83
C SER A 42 15.28 -8.26 -11.04
N ILE A 43 15.35 -6.95 -11.26
CA ILE A 43 16.16 -6.02 -10.49
C ILE A 43 15.19 -4.99 -9.85
N PRO A 44 15.19 -4.82 -8.52
CA PRO A 44 14.44 -3.74 -7.87
C PRO A 44 14.91 -2.37 -8.39
N TYR A 45 13.97 -1.51 -8.74
CA TYR A 45 14.28 -0.17 -9.25
C TYR A 45 13.91 0.92 -8.26
N PHE A 46 12.72 0.85 -7.72
CA PHE A 46 12.25 1.70 -6.65
C PHE A 46 11.70 0.88 -5.49
N TRP A 47 11.75 1.46 -4.31
CA TRP A 47 11.02 1.01 -3.14
C TRP A 47 10.44 2.22 -2.43
N GLY A 48 9.36 2.02 -1.72
CA GLY A 48 8.70 3.05 -0.96
C GLY A 48 7.80 2.43 0.11
N THR A 49 7.21 3.28 0.90
CA THR A 49 6.21 2.88 1.90
C THR A 49 4.83 3.38 1.49
N VAL A 50 3.81 2.71 1.98
CA VAL A 50 2.44 3.21 1.91
C VAL A 50 2.06 3.68 3.31
N GLY A 51 1.49 4.86 3.42
CA GLY A 51 1.16 5.46 4.70
C GLY A 51 -0.07 6.35 4.64
N ILE A 52 -0.43 6.89 5.79
CA ILE A 52 -1.52 7.85 5.93
C ILE A 52 -0.94 9.25 5.70
N VAL A 53 -1.48 9.97 4.72
CA VAL A 53 -1.30 11.41 4.59
C VAL A 53 -2.48 12.12 5.23
N TYR A 54 -2.23 13.22 5.93
CA TYR A 54 -3.29 13.94 6.61
C TYR A 54 -3.05 15.45 6.66
N ASP A 55 -4.12 16.19 6.72
CA ASP A 55 -4.11 17.64 6.95
C ASP A 55 -4.04 17.92 8.46
N LYS A 56 -2.92 18.47 8.93
CA LYS A 56 -2.68 18.80 10.35
C LYS A 56 -3.65 19.81 10.94
N THR A 57 -4.40 20.54 10.10
CA THR A 57 -5.43 21.48 10.57
C THR A 57 -6.76 20.77 10.86
N LYS A 58 -6.98 19.56 10.34
CA LYS A 58 -8.20 18.78 10.47
C LYS A 58 -8.03 17.54 11.34
N VAL A 59 -6.86 16.94 11.33
CA VAL A 59 -6.53 15.69 12.04
C VAL A 59 -5.40 15.94 13.01
N SER A 60 -5.59 15.59 14.28
CA SER A 60 -4.56 15.69 15.30
C SER A 60 -3.65 14.47 15.32
N GLU A 61 -2.41 14.62 15.79
CA GLU A 61 -1.50 13.49 16.02
C GLU A 61 -2.08 12.52 17.08
N GLU A 62 -2.82 13.02 18.08
CA GLU A 62 -3.49 12.21 19.09
C GLU A 62 -4.55 11.28 18.48
N ASP A 63 -5.34 11.75 17.50
CA ASP A 63 -6.32 10.92 16.78
C ASP A 63 -5.61 9.77 16.03
N LEU A 64 -4.49 10.09 15.36
CA LEU A 64 -3.72 9.08 14.61
C LEU A 64 -3.06 8.04 15.52
N GLU A 65 -2.50 8.46 16.65
CA GLU A 65 -1.89 7.55 17.63
C GLU A 65 -2.93 6.62 18.27
N LYS A 66 -4.11 7.16 18.55
CA LYS A 66 -5.21 6.42 19.17
C LYS A 66 -5.83 5.40 18.21
N ASP A 67 -6.18 5.83 17.02
CA ASP A 67 -7.04 5.07 16.10
C ASP A 67 -6.20 4.31 15.04
N GLY A 68 -4.95 4.73 14.77
CA GLY A 68 -4.08 4.11 13.76
C GLY A 68 -4.78 4.04 12.41
N TRP A 69 -4.83 2.83 11.82
CA TRP A 69 -5.51 2.60 10.54
C TRP A 69 -7.05 2.64 10.64
N ASP A 70 -7.63 2.47 11.83
CA ASP A 70 -9.08 2.58 12.04
C ASP A 70 -9.60 4.01 11.93
N ILE A 71 -8.70 5.01 11.87
CA ILE A 71 -9.07 6.42 11.63
C ILE A 71 -9.88 6.58 10.32
N PHE A 72 -9.70 5.69 9.34
CA PHE A 72 -10.50 5.66 8.12
C PHE A 72 -11.96 5.25 8.33
N LEU A 73 -12.34 4.81 9.55
CA LEU A 73 -13.73 4.56 9.97
C LEU A 73 -14.26 5.57 10.97
N ASP A 74 -13.45 6.57 11.37
CA ASP A 74 -13.92 7.62 12.28
C ASP A 74 -14.91 8.55 11.55
N GLN A 75 -16.15 8.52 12.04
CA GLN A 75 -17.28 9.24 11.44
C GLN A 75 -17.08 10.76 11.35
N LYS A 76 -16.16 11.34 12.13
CA LYS A 76 -15.84 12.76 12.05
C LYS A 76 -15.19 13.15 10.72
N PHE A 77 -14.62 12.18 9.98
CA PHE A 77 -14.01 12.38 8.68
C PHE A 77 -14.86 11.88 7.51
N LYS A 78 -16.15 11.60 7.74
CA LYS A 78 -17.05 11.15 6.69
C LYS A 78 -17.10 12.14 5.53
N GLY A 79 -16.88 11.63 4.31
CA GLY A 79 -16.81 12.44 3.08
C GLY A 79 -15.50 13.23 2.92
N ASP A 80 -14.57 13.15 3.89
CA ASP A 80 -13.31 13.91 3.91
C ASP A 80 -12.07 12.98 3.84
N ILE A 81 -12.20 11.85 3.10
CA ILE A 81 -11.21 10.79 2.96
C ILE A 81 -10.91 10.50 1.49
N TYR A 82 -9.63 10.29 1.17
CA TYR A 82 -9.17 9.68 -0.07
C TYR A 82 -8.75 8.23 0.14
N LEU A 83 -9.22 7.32 -0.72
CA LEU A 83 -8.64 5.99 -0.89
C LEU A 83 -7.88 5.93 -2.21
N TYR A 84 -6.77 5.21 -2.24
CA TYR A 84 -6.02 4.98 -3.45
C TYR A 84 -6.67 3.89 -4.31
N ASP A 85 -6.78 4.08 -5.61
CA ASP A 85 -7.36 3.13 -6.57
C ASP A 85 -6.43 1.92 -6.78
N SER A 86 -6.30 1.11 -5.74
CA SER A 86 -5.52 -0.12 -5.72
C SER A 86 -6.14 -1.10 -4.73
N GLU A 87 -6.57 -2.25 -5.24
CA GLU A 87 -7.14 -3.31 -4.41
C GLU A 87 -6.11 -3.80 -3.37
N ARG A 88 -4.83 -3.91 -3.79
CA ARG A 88 -3.78 -4.39 -2.91
C ARG A 88 -3.54 -3.46 -1.72
N ASP A 89 -3.51 -2.16 -1.95
CA ASP A 89 -3.25 -1.17 -0.91
C ASP A 89 -4.46 -0.98 -0.01
N SER A 90 -5.66 -1.03 -0.57
CA SER A 90 -6.90 -1.03 0.20
C SER A 90 -6.98 -2.24 1.14
N PHE A 91 -6.67 -3.46 0.63
CA PHE A 91 -6.60 -4.64 1.49
C PHE A 91 -5.48 -4.56 2.53
N MET A 92 -4.30 -4.00 2.17
CA MET A 92 -3.22 -3.77 3.13
C MET A 92 -3.68 -2.89 4.29
N MET A 93 -4.34 -1.77 3.99
CA MET A 93 -4.89 -0.86 4.99
C MET A 93 -5.86 -1.59 5.94
N ALA A 94 -6.84 -2.32 5.41
CA ALA A 94 -7.82 -3.06 6.20
C ALA A 94 -7.17 -4.17 7.04
N LEU A 95 -6.24 -4.92 6.48
CA LEU A 95 -5.50 -5.96 7.21
C LEU A 95 -4.69 -5.37 8.36
N LYS A 96 -4.06 -4.21 8.14
CA LYS A 96 -3.33 -3.50 9.19
C LYS A 96 -4.23 -2.96 10.29
N ALA A 97 -5.40 -2.40 9.96
CA ALA A 97 -6.40 -1.99 10.92
C ALA A 97 -6.84 -3.15 11.81
N LEU A 98 -7.01 -4.33 11.23
CA LEU A 98 -7.40 -5.55 11.93
C LEU A 98 -6.23 -6.28 12.64
N GLY A 99 -5.01 -5.76 12.56
CA GLY A 99 -3.82 -6.38 13.17
C GLY A 99 -3.27 -7.60 12.45
N TYR A 100 -3.68 -7.82 11.20
CA TYR A 100 -3.24 -8.96 10.39
C TYR A 100 -2.01 -8.64 9.53
N SER A 101 -1.38 -9.69 9.02
CA SER A 101 -0.29 -9.54 8.05
C SER A 101 -0.81 -9.06 6.71
N MET A 102 -0.20 -8.03 6.12
CA MET A 102 -0.52 -7.59 4.76
C MET A 102 -0.21 -8.64 3.68
N ASN A 103 0.51 -9.69 4.02
CA ASN A 103 0.86 -10.82 3.14
C ASN A 103 0.14 -12.10 3.55
N THR A 104 -0.95 -12.00 4.30
CA THR A 104 -1.74 -13.17 4.69
C THR A 104 -2.28 -13.92 3.47
N THR A 105 -2.41 -15.23 3.62
CA THR A 105 -3.12 -16.12 2.68
C THR A 105 -4.34 -16.77 3.33
N SER A 106 -4.67 -16.37 4.56
CA SER A 106 -5.85 -16.85 5.28
C SER A 106 -7.12 -16.26 4.66
N GLN A 107 -8.03 -17.14 4.23
CA GLN A 107 -9.31 -16.71 3.66
C GLN A 107 -10.17 -15.96 4.69
N ASP A 108 -10.10 -16.35 5.96
CA ASP A 108 -10.87 -15.70 7.04
C ASP A 108 -10.38 -14.27 7.28
N GLU A 109 -9.06 -14.05 7.31
CA GLU A 109 -8.49 -12.71 7.45
C GLU A 109 -8.79 -11.83 6.23
N LEU A 110 -8.73 -12.40 5.02
CA LEU A 110 -9.10 -11.69 3.79
C LEU A 110 -10.59 -11.32 3.78
N ASN A 111 -11.47 -12.22 4.25
CA ASN A 111 -12.90 -11.93 4.38
C ASN A 111 -13.16 -10.83 5.43
N ALA A 112 -12.44 -10.86 6.56
CA ALA A 112 -12.54 -9.80 7.57
C ALA A 112 -12.11 -8.43 7.00
N ALA A 113 -10.99 -8.38 6.26
CA ALA A 113 -10.51 -7.17 5.60
C ALA A 113 -11.50 -6.67 4.54
N TYR A 114 -12.09 -7.57 3.76
CA TYR A 114 -13.15 -7.21 2.80
C TYR A 114 -14.35 -6.56 3.50
N ASN A 115 -14.83 -7.14 4.60
CA ASN A 115 -15.95 -6.59 5.36
C ASN A 115 -15.62 -5.20 5.95
N TRP A 116 -14.39 -5.00 6.43
CA TRP A 116 -13.91 -3.71 6.89
C TRP A 116 -13.92 -2.66 5.77
N LEU A 117 -13.45 -3.03 4.56
CA LEU A 117 -13.48 -2.15 3.38
C LEU A 117 -14.91 -1.81 2.95
N ILE A 118 -15.81 -2.79 2.92
CA ILE A 118 -17.23 -2.55 2.63
C ILE A 118 -17.83 -1.57 3.63
N GLN A 119 -17.54 -1.73 4.93
CA GLN A 119 -17.97 -0.79 5.95
C GLN A 119 -17.41 0.61 5.66
N CYS A 120 -16.12 0.73 5.36
CA CYS A 120 -15.49 2.02 5.05
C CYS A 120 -16.21 2.71 3.86
N VAL A 121 -16.37 2.02 2.75
CA VAL A 121 -17.03 2.58 1.57
C VAL A 121 -18.49 2.99 1.86
N GLN A 122 -19.24 2.15 2.58
CA GLN A 122 -20.66 2.40 2.84
C GLN A 122 -20.92 3.50 3.88
N THR A 123 -20.02 3.65 4.85
CA THR A 123 -20.24 4.57 5.97
C THR A 123 -19.49 5.88 5.87
N MET A 124 -18.33 5.87 5.20
CA MET A 124 -17.41 7.01 5.18
C MET A 124 -17.47 7.82 3.90
N ASP A 125 -18.09 7.30 2.83
CA ASP A 125 -18.20 7.99 1.54
C ASP A 125 -16.83 8.50 1.02
N PRO A 126 -15.82 7.63 0.91
CA PRO A 126 -14.48 8.03 0.47
C PRO A 126 -14.47 8.35 -1.02
N GLU A 127 -13.62 9.27 -1.43
CA GLU A 127 -13.30 9.50 -2.84
C GLU A 127 -12.11 8.62 -3.25
N ILE A 128 -12.26 7.86 -4.35
CA ILE A 128 -11.22 6.98 -4.86
C ILE A 128 -10.42 7.74 -5.91
N VAL A 129 -9.11 7.81 -5.72
CA VAL A 129 -8.19 8.62 -6.54
C VAL A 129 -6.90 7.85 -6.86
N THR A 130 -6.14 8.35 -7.80
CA THR A 130 -4.79 7.87 -8.12
C THR A 130 -3.74 8.91 -7.70
N ASP A 131 -2.83 9.29 -8.59
CA ASP A 131 -1.71 10.19 -8.28
C ASP A 131 -2.14 11.63 -7.95
N GLU A 132 -3.36 12.02 -8.33
CA GLU A 132 -3.95 13.31 -7.99
C GLU A 132 -4.13 13.56 -6.48
N ILE A 133 -4.00 12.51 -5.66
CA ILE A 133 -4.05 12.65 -4.20
C ILE A 133 -2.98 13.61 -3.68
N ILE A 134 -1.80 13.67 -4.31
CA ILE A 134 -0.69 14.54 -3.90
C ILE A 134 -1.13 16.00 -3.97
N ASP A 135 -1.62 16.42 -5.13
CA ASP A 135 -2.04 17.78 -5.35
C ASP A 135 -3.30 18.14 -4.54
N ASN A 136 -4.21 17.20 -4.40
CA ASN A 136 -5.45 17.38 -3.65
C ASN A 136 -5.18 17.55 -2.15
N MET A 137 -4.28 16.75 -1.57
CA MET A 137 -3.89 16.90 -0.18
C MET A 137 -3.07 18.17 0.07
N ALA A 138 -2.19 18.55 -0.85
CA ALA A 138 -1.46 19.83 -0.79
C ALA A 138 -2.40 21.06 -0.79
N GLN A 139 -3.60 20.93 -1.39
CA GLN A 139 -4.64 21.94 -1.38
C GLN A 139 -5.64 21.80 -0.22
N ALA A 140 -5.36 20.93 0.77
CA ALA A 140 -6.22 20.68 1.93
C ALA A 140 -7.69 20.31 1.58
N ARG A 141 -7.90 19.64 0.44
CA ARG A 141 -9.26 19.28 -0.02
C ARG A 141 -9.95 18.26 0.85
N LYS A 142 -9.19 17.30 1.42
CA LYS A 142 -9.67 16.27 2.34
C LYS A 142 -8.81 16.24 3.60
N ALA A 143 -9.29 15.54 4.63
CA ALA A 143 -8.58 15.38 5.90
C ALA A 143 -7.52 14.28 5.85
N LEU A 144 -7.84 13.16 5.21
CA LEU A 144 -7.05 11.93 5.23
C LEU A 144 -6.89 11.33 3.83
N GLY A 145 -5.81 10.61 3.64
CA GLY A 145 -5.62 9.80 2.44
C GLY A 145 -4.58 8.70 2.60
N LEU A 146 -4.66 7.70 1.73
CA LEU A 146 -3.69 6.64 1.59
C LEU A 146 -2.73 7.00 0.46
N ILE A 147 -1.42 7.02 0.70
CA ILE A 147 -0.42 7.48 -0.27
C ILE A 147 0.87 6.67 -0.22
N TYR A 148 1.59 6.65 -1.34
CA TYR A 148 2.98 6.21 -1.41
C TYR A 148 3.96 7.33 -1.02
N SER A 149 5.08 6.92 -0.36
CA SER A 149 6.19 7.83 -0.06
C SER A 149 7.12 7.97 -1.24
#